data_c3a2cf5c375c8912234d4dc3394838d6
#
_entry.id   c3a2cf5c375c8912234d4dc3394838d6
#
_cell.length_a   1.000
_cell.length_b   1.000
_cell.length_c   1.000
_cell.angle_alpha   90.00
_cell.angle_beta   90.00
_cell.angle_gamma   90.00
#
_symmetry.space_group_name_H-M   'P 1'
#
loop_
_entity.id
_entity.type
_entity.pdbx_description
1 polymer ?
#
loop_
_entity_poly.entity_id
_entity_poly.type
_entity_poly.pdbx_seq_one_letter_code
_entity_poly.pdbx_strand_id
1 'polypeptide(L)'
;MACWDWNGHSISWTQMGDGCAPVAVLLIHGFGANTNHWRFNQPALAAAAPTFAIDLLGFGESDQPQAHLKDEEESAESVHYGFDLWGQQVADFCREVINQPVILVGNSIGGVVALRAALLLQESPQASLCRSVVLIDCAQRLMDDKQLATQPVWMTWIRPLLKTMVRQRWLSTALFRNAARPGLIRRVLKQAYPSGQNIDENLIQLLYQPTQRMGASEAFRGFINLFDDHLAPDLMRQLELPVDLIWGERDPWEPLREAQRWCESLNCVRSLAVIPGAGHCPHDEAPSQVNSLLLKHLNCEYSPTA
;
A
#
# COMPACT_ATOMS: atom_id res chain seq x y z
N MET A 1 -8.54 5.44 -17.40
CA MET A 1 -7.56 4.43 -16.98
C MET A 1 -6.56 4.28 -18.11
N ALA A 2 -5.26 4.24 -17.83
CA ALA A 2 -4.19 4.02 -18.78
C ALA A 2 -3.46 2.71 -18.41
N CYS A 3 -2.67 2.17 -19.33
CA CYS A 3 -1.86 0.98 -19.08
C CYS A 3 -0.40 1.28 -19.39
N TRP A 4 0.49 0.63 -18.64
CA TRP A 4 1.92 0.65 -18.81
C TRP A 4 2.44 -0.79 -18.87
N ASP A 5 3.28 -1.10 -19.86
CA ASP A 5 3.95 -2.41 -19.92
C ASP A 5 5.15 -2.38 -18.99
N TRP A 6 5.14 -3.26 -17.98
CA TRP A 6 6.23 -3.42 -17.04
C TRP A 6 6.66 -4.88 -16.98
N ASN A 7 7.83 -5.17 -17.50
CA ASN A 7 8.38 -6.53 -17.58
C ASN A 7 7.42 -7.54 -18.24
N GLY A 8 6.68 -7.10 -19.28
CA GLY A 8 5.71 -7.93 -19.99
C GLY A 8 4.35 -8.07 -19.29
N HIS A 9 4.12 -7.31 -18.21
CA HIS A 9 2.84 -7.23 -17.52
C HIS A 9 2.16 -5.89 -17.75
N SER A 10 0.87 -5.93 -18.05
CA SER A 10 0.03 -4.75 -18.20
C SER A 10 -0.33 -4.17 -16.83
N ILE A 11 0.16 -2.99 -16.52
CA ILE A 11 -0.08 -2.27 -15.27
C ILE A 11 -1.08 -1.15 -15.50
N SER A 12 -2.18 -1.18 -14.76
CA SER A 12 -3.22 -0.17 -14.81
C SER A 12 -2.91 1.00 -13.87
N TRP A 13 -3.19 2.21 -14.35
CA TRP A 13 -3.01 3.42 -13.56
C TRP A 13 -3.94 4.54 -14.00
N THR A 14 -4.05 5.56 -13.18
CA THR A 14 -4.83 6.77 -13.46
C THR A 14 -4.01 8.02 -13.19
N GLN A 15 -4.31 9.09 -13.93
CA GLN A 15 -3.75 10.42 -13.69
C GLN A 15 -4.89 11.43 -13.70
N MET A 16 -4.80 12.39 -12.78
CA MET A 16 -5.64 13.58 -12.74
C MET A 16 -4.74 14.81 -12.50
N GLY A 17 -5.19 15.98 -12.93
CA GLY A 17 -4.46 17.25 -12.78
C GLY A 17 -3.45 17.52 -13.87
N ASP A 18 -3.02 18.78 -13.94
CA ASP A 18 -2.12 19.27 -14.99
C ASP A 18 -0.66 19.07 -14.60
N GLY A 19 0.19 18.79 -15.61
CA GLY A 19 1.62 18.54 -15.45
C GLY A 19 2.49 19.76 -15.10
N CYS A 20 1.91 20.92 -14.74
CA CYS A 20 2.67 22.16 -14.53
C CYS A 20 3.27 22.31 -13.13
N ALA A 21 2.84 21.52 -12.15
CA ALA A 21 3.39 21.58 -10.82
C ALA A 21 4.77 20.89 -10.75
N PRO A 22 5.72 21.42 -9.93
CA PRO A 22 7.10 20.90 -9.88
C PRO A 22 7.22 19.53 -9.21
N VAL A 23 6.19 19.07 -8.52
CA VAL A 23 6.15 17.80 -7.79
C VAL A 23 4.83 17.11 -8.09
N ALA A 24 4.87 15.81 -8.43
CA ALA A 24 3.71 14.95 -8.58
C ALA A 24 3.37 14.23 -7.26
N VAL A 25 2.19 13.62 -7.21
CA VAL A 25 1.79 12.71 -6.13
C VAL A 25 1.49 11.34 -6.73
N LEU A 26 2.02 10.28 -6.13
CA LEU A 26 1.66 8.90 -6.47
C LEU A 26 0.96 8.23 -5.28
N LEU A 27 -0.27 7.78 -5.51
CA LEU A 27 -1.14 7.12 -4.56
C LEU A 27 -1.01 5.59 -4.73
N ILE A 28 -0.66 4.88 -3.65
CA ILE A 28 -0.38 3.45 -3.62
C ILE A 28 -1.35 2.79 -2.65
N HIS A 29 -2.22 1.93 -3.18
CA HIS A 29 -3.31 1.30 -2.43
C HIS A 29 -2.85 0.20 -1.48
N GLY A 30 -3.70 -0.17 -0.53
CA GLY A 30 -3.52 -1.30 0.39
C GLY A 30 -3.91 -2.65 -0.22
N PHE A 31 -3.77 -3.72 0.57
CA PHE A 31 -4.12 -5.07 0.16
C PHE A 31 -5.59 -5.19 -0.22
N GLY A 32 -5.86 -5.84 -1.37
CA GLY A 32 -7.22 -6.06 -1.88
C GLY A 32 -7.96 -4.82 -2.36
N ALA A 33 -7.29 -3.66 -2.36
CA ALA A 33 -7.79 -2.42 -2.94
C ALA A 33 -7.23 -2.20 -4.37
N ASN A 34 -7.47 -1.02 -4.92
CA ASN A 34 -7.03 -0.60 -6.25
C ASN A 34 -7.06 0.93 -6.36
N THR A 35 -6.72 1.49 -7.51
CA THR A 35 -6.70 2.94 -7.79
C THR A 35 -7.98 3.65 -7.39
N ASN A 36 -9.15 3.02 -7.53
CA ASN A 36 -10.44 3.62 -7.22
C ASN A 36 -10.69 3.81 -5.71
N HIS A 37 -9.87 3.20 -4.85
CA HIS A 37 -9.94 3.45 -3.40
C HIS A 37 -9.52 4.88 -3.04
N TRP A 38 -8.83 5.57 -3.95
CA TRP A 38 -8.45 6.97 -3.85
C TRP A 38 -9.49 7.96 -4.42
N ARG A 39 -10.73 7.51 -4.59
CA ARG A 39 -11.87 8.22 -5.22
C ARG A 39 -12.12 9.63 -4.71
N PHE A 40 -11.79 9.92 -3.47
CA PHE A 40 -11.95 11.26 -2.85
C PHE A 40 -10.64 12.04 -2.76
N ASN A 41 -9.50 11.38 -2.89
CA ASN A 41 -8.19 12.00 -2.69
C ASN A 41 -7.59 12.43 -4.02
N GLN A 42 -7.60 11.57 -5.02
CA GLN A 42 -7.01 11.88 -6.32
C GLN A 42 -7.61 13.14 -6.95
N PRO A 43 -8.95 13.34 -7.00
CA PRO A 43 -9.53 14.58 -7.53
C PRO A 43 -9.16 15.82 -6.70
N ALA A 44 -9.08 15.69 -5.38
CA ALA A 44 -8.76 16.80 -4.50
C ALA A 44 -7.31 17.26 -4.66
N LEU A 45 -6.38 16.33 -4.76
CA LEU A 45 -4.94 16.61 -4.96
C LEU A 45 -4.65 17.09 -6.38
N ALA A 46 -5.39 16.61 -7.36
CA ALA A 46 -5.26 16.98 -8.76
C ALA A 46 -5.51 18.49 -9.03
N ALA A 47 -6.18 19.17 -8.13
CA ALA A 47 -6.33 20.63 -8.18
C ALA A 47 -5.02 21.38 -7.90
N ALA A 48 -4.03 20.73 -7.28
CA ALA A 48 -2.76 21.34 -6.89
C ALA A 48 -1.54 20.70 -7.59
N ALA A 49 -1.60 19.42 -7.95
CA ALA A 49 -0.47 18.70 -8.56
C ALA A 49 -0.92 17.58 -9.50
N PRO A 50 -0.11 17.16 -10.49
CA PRO A 50 -0.32 15.91 -11.21
C PRO A 50 -0.38 14.77 -10.18
N THR A 51 -1.52 14.10 -10.13
CA THR A 51 -1.78 13.05 -9.15
C THR A 51 -2.06 11.74 -9.85
N PHE A 52 -1.19 10.78 -9.60
CA PHE A 52 -1.24 9.43 -10.14
C PHE A 52 -1.76 8.46 -9.09
N ALA A 53 -2.43 7.41 -9.53
CA ALA A 53 -2.71 6.23 -8.73
C ALA A 53 -2.42 4.99 -9.55
N ILE A 54 -1.79 3.97 -8.95
CA ILE A 54 -1.34 2.75 -9.63
C ILE A 54 -2.01 1.52 -9.02
N ASP A 55 -2.43 0.60 -9.86
CA ASP A 55 -2.79 -0.75 -9.42
C ASP A 55 -1.52 -1.61 -9.34
N LEU A 56 -1.19 -2.08 -8.14
CA LEU A 56 -0.06 -2.97 -7.96
C LEU A 56 -0.28 -4.29 -8.72
N LEU A 57 0.78 -4.90 -9.24
CA LEU A 57 0.70 -6.20 -9.91
C LEU A 57 -0.02 -7.21 -9.01
N GLY A 58 -1.02 -7.89 -9.56
CA GLY A 58 -1.89 -8.79 -8.82
C GLY A 58 -3.17 -8.17 -8.27
N PHE A 59 -3.37 -6.85 -8.44
CA PHE A 59 -4.54 -6.12 -7.94
C PHE A 59 -5.20 -5.27 -9.03
N GLY A 60 -6.43 -4.85 -8.75
CA GLY A 60 -7.19 -3.95 -9.61
C GLY A 60 -7.34 -4.47 -11.03
N GLU A 61 -7.04 -3.60 -11.99
CA GLU A 61 -7.05 -3.92 -13.42
C GLU A 61 -5.66 -4.27 -13.97
N SER A 62 -4.61 -4.28 -13.12
CA SER A 62 -3.29 -4.80 -13.48
C SER A 62 -3.31 -6.30 -13.69
N ASP A 63 -2.32 -6.83 -14.40
CA ASP A 63 -2.18 -8.26 -14.59
C ASP A 63 -2.04 -9.01 -13.26
N GLN A 64 -2.51 -10.25 -13.24
CA GLN A 64 -2.55 -11.11 -12.06
C GLN A 64 -1.84 -12.44 -12.36
N PRO A 65 -0.50 -12.42 -12.56
CA PRO A 65 0.26 -13.61 -12.88
C PRO A 65 0.24 -14.63 -11.75
N GLN A 66 0.62 -15.86 -12.09
CA GLN A 66 0.71 -16.96 -11.13
C GLN A 66 1.75 -16.65 -10.05
N ALA A 67 1.42 -16.93 -8.79
CA ALA A 67 2.37 -16.83 -7.69
C ALA A 67 3.28 -18.06 -7.62
N HIS A 68 4.58 -17.87 -7.43
CA HIS A 68 5.46 -18.88 -6.84
C HIS A 68 5.95 -18.43 -5.45
N LEU A 69 6.11 -19.37 -4.53
CA LEU A 69 6.70 -19.10 -3.22
C LEU A 69 8.22 -19.30 -3.29
N LYS A 70 8.98 -18.76 -2.32
CA LYS A 70 10.46 -18.76 -2.30
C LYS A 70 11.12 -20.11 -2.58
N ASP A 71 10.47 -21.22 -2.26
CA ASP A 71 10.95 -22.59 -2.40
C ASP A 71 10.20 -23.40 -3.49
N GLU A 72 9.37 -22.76 -4.28
CA GLU A 72 8.75 -23.34 -5.47
C GLU A 72 9.58 -23.03 -6.72
N GLU A 73 9.47 -23.88 -7.73
CA GLU A 73 10.11 -23.63 -9.02
C GLU A 73 9.54 -22.35 -9.65
N GLU A 74 10.45 -21.48 -10.07
CA GLU A 74 10.14 -20.30 -10.85
C GLU A 74 9.81 -20.71 -12.29
N SER A 75 8.70 -20.23 -12.80
CA SER A 75 8.35 -20.36 -14.22
C SER A 75 8.36 -18.97 -14.88
N ALA A 76 8.52 -18.94 -16.21
CA ALA A 76 8.55 -17.70 -16.98
C ALA A 76 7.27 -16.85 -16.82
N GLU A 77 6.16 -17.45 -16.41
CA GLU A 77 4.86 -16.81 -16.25
C GLU A 77 4.51 -16.57 -14.77
N SER A 78 5.40 -16.92 -13.83
CA SER A 78 5.12 -16.77 -12.40
C SER A 78 5.97 -15.67 -11.78
N VAL A 79 5.43 -15.02 -10.73
CA VAL A 79 6.12 -13.99 -9.97
C VAL A 79 6.15 -14.32 -8.48
N HIS A 80 7.19 -13.87 -7.80
CA HIS A 80 7.23 -13.87 -6.35
C HIS A 80 6.62 -12.57 -5.82
N TYR A 81 5.34 -12.60 -5.42
CA TYR A 81 4.69 -11.45 -4.82
C TYR A 81 5.36 -11.08 -3.49
N GLY A 82 5.79 -9.84 -3.37
CA GLY A 82 6.46 -9.32 -2.18
C GLY A 82 6.78 -7.84 -2.31
N PHE A 83 7.33 -7.25 -1.24
CA PHE A 83 7.61 -5.82 -1.23
C PHE A 83 8.76 -5.42 -2.15
N ASP A 84 9.67 -6.34 -2.49
CA ASP A 84 10.68 -6.08 -3.52
C ASP A 84 10.06 -5.94 -4.91
N LEU A 85 9.14 -6.84 -5.28
CA LEU A 85 8.43 -6.77 -6.56
C LEU A 85 7.63 -5.48 -6.69
N TRP A 86 6.77 -5.19 -5.71
CA TRP A 86 5.92 -4.00 -5.75
C TRP A 86 6.70 -2.70 -5.57
N GLY A 87 7.77 -2.71 -4.75
CA GLY A 87 8.66 -1.57 -4.59
C GLY A 87 9.40 -1.25 -5.89
N GLN A 88 9.89 -2.27 -6.61
CA GLN A 88 10.52 -2.11 -7.92
C GLN A 88 9.52 -1.58 -8.94
N GLN A 89 8.31 -2.14 -9.00
CA GLN A 89 7.23 -1.67 -9.88
C GLN A 89 6.96 -0.16 -9.69
N VAL A 90 6.83 0.28 -8.45
CA VAL A 90 6.56 1.69 -8.12
C VAL A 90 7.77 2.57 -8.44
N ALA A 91 8.99 2.12 -8.16
CA ALA A 91 10.20 2.87 -8.49
C ALA A 91 10.36 3.04 -10.02
N ASP A 92 10.10 2.00 -10.79
CA ASP A 92 10.17 2.06 -12.26
C ASP A 92 9.03 2.93 -12.84
N PHE A 93 7.83 2.85 -12.25
CA PHE A 93 6.73 3.74 -12.62
C PHE A 93 7.10 5.23 -12.41
N CYS A 94 7.79 5.53 -11.31
CA CYS A 94 8.28 6.89 -11.07
C CYS A 94 9.30 7.33 -12.13
N ARG A 95 10.19 6.44 -12.56
CA ARG A 95 11.23 6.73 -13.56
C ARG A 95 10.67 6.85 -14.97
N GLU A 96 9.81 5.93 -15.38
CA GLU A 96 9.39 5.74 -16.77
C GLU A 96 8.11 6.51 -17.12
N VAL A 97 7.17 6.60 -16.17
CA VAL A 97 5.84 7.20 -16.41
C VAL A 97 5.74 8.60 -15.84
N ILE A 98 6.07 8.77 -14.55
CA ILE A 98 5.96 10.08 -13.89
C ILE A 98 7.09 11.00 -14.33
N ASN A 99 8.32 10.53 -14.31
CA ASN A 99 9.55 11.20 -14.77
C ASN A 99 9.70 12.66 -14.27
N GLN A 100 9.25 12.93 -13.05
CA GLN A 100 9.42 14.20 -12.34
C GLN A 100 9.45 13.96 -10.84
N PRO A 101 9.89 14.93 -10.01
CA PRO A 101 9.85 14.78 -8.55
C PRO A 101 8.47 14.35 -8.05
N VAL A 102 8.42 13.39 -7.12
CA VAL A 102 7.18 12.76 -6.67
C VAL A 102 7.14 12.59 -5.15
N ILE A 103 5.95 12.79 -4.58
CA ILE A 103 5.62 12.38 -3.21
C ILE A 103 4.91 11.02 -3.31
N LEU A 104 5.43 10.02 -2.58
CA LEU A 104 4.81 8.70 -2.50
C LEU A 104 3.83 8.66 -1.32
N VAL A 105 2.57 8.35 -1.58
CA VAL A 105 1.52 8.24 -0.56
C VAL A 105 1.01 6.80 -0.56
N GLY A 106 1.20 6.07 0.54
CA GLY A 106 0.81 4.66 0.63
C GLY A 106 -0.08 4.36 1.82
N ASN A 107 -1.18 3.62 1.57
CA ASN A 107 -2.04 3.11 2.63
C ASN A 107 -1.73 1.64 2.94
N SER A 108 -1.67 1.27 4.22
CA SER A 108 -1.48 -0.11 4.66
C SER A 108 -0.19 -0.73 4.08
N ILE A 109 -0.28 -1.86 3.36
CA ILE A 109 0.88 -2.44 2.64
C ILE A 109 1.44 -1.47 1.59
N GLY A 110 0.62 -0.62 0.99
CA GLY A 110 1.07 0.43 0.06
C GLY A 110 2.06 1.39 0.71
N GLY A 111 2.01 1.56 2.03
CA GLY A 111 3.02 2.30 2.79
C GLY A 111 4.38 1.61 2.79
N VAL A 112 4.41 0.29 2.99
CA VAL A 112 5.66 -0.49 2.92
C VAL A 112 6.23 -0.49 1.51
N VAL A 113 5.35 -0.61 0.50
CA VAL A 113 5.71 -0.49 -0.92
C VAL A 113 6.33 0.89 -1.22
N ALA A 114 5.70 1.97 -0.73
CA ALA A 114 6.22 3.33 -0.89
C ALA A 114 7.62 3.50 -0.28
N LEU A 115 7.84 2.98 0.93
CA LEU A 115 9.16 2.99 1.57
C LEU A 115 10.20 2.21 0.78
N ARG A 116 9.85 1.02 0.29
CA ARG A 116 10.77 0.20 -0.52
C ARG A 116 11.11 0.90 -1.84
N ALA A 117 10.13 1.46 -2.51
CA ALA A 117 10.33 2.24 -3.74
C ALA A 117 11.21 3.48 -3.49
N ALA A 118 10.97 4.21 -2.39
CA ALA A 118 11.77 5.36 -2.01
C ALA A 118 13.25 5.01 -1.80
N LEU A 119 13.54 3.86 -1.15
CA LEU A 119 14.92 3.37 -1.01
C LEU A 119 15.55 3.01 -2.35
N LEU A 120 14.83 2.29 -3.22
CA LEU A 120 15.32 1.95 -4.56
C LEU A 120 15.60 3.20 -5.42
N LEU A 121 14.83 4.26 -5.24
CA LEU A 121 15.07 5.55 -5.88
C LEU A 121 16.28 6.26 -5.24
N GLN A 122 16.39 6.28 -3.91
CA GLN A 122 17.50 6.90 -3.17
C GLN A 122 18.85 6.29 -3.54
N GLU A 123 18.91 4.97 -3.73
CA GLU A 123 20.12 4.22 -4.12
C GLU A 123 20.48 4.36 -5.60
N SER A 124 19.64 5.03 -6.39
CA SER A 124 19.80 5.16 -7.84
C SER A 124 20.33 6.55 -8.24
N PRO A 125 20.83 6.71 -9.48
CA PRO A 125 21.19 8.02 -10.01
C PRO A 125 20.03 9.04 -10.03
N GLN A 126 18.77 8.56 -9.92
CA GLN A 126 17.57 9.38 -9.85
C GLN A 126 17.08 9.60 -8.41
N ALA A 127 17.98 9.66 -7.43
CA ALA A 127 17.63 9.87 -6.01
C ALA A 127 16.72 11.10 -5.78
N SER A 128 16.83 12.13 -6.62
CA SER A 128 16.01 13.33 -6.55
C SER A 128 14.56 13.16 -6.99
N LEU A 129 14.19 12.01 -7.58
CA LEU A 129 12.80 11.76 -7.98
C LEU A 129 11.87 11.61 -6.78
N CYS A 130 12.24 10.89 -5.74
CA CYS A 130 11.42 10.83 -4.53
C CYS A 130 11.76 12.00 -3.62
N ARG A 131 10.76 12.81 -3.25
CA ARG A 131 10.91 13.97 -2.36
C ARG A 131 10.60 13.64 -0.91
N SER A 132 9.57 12.87 -0.71
CA SER A 132 9.09 12.46 0.62
C SER A 132 8.12 11.30 0.52
N VAL A 133 7.82 10.67 1.65
CA VAL A 133 6.86 9.58 1.76
C VAL A 133 5.78 9.94 2.79
N VAL A 134 4.52 9.71 2.45
CA VAL A 134 3.40 9.81 3.41
C VAL A 134 2.81 8.42 3.63
N LEU A 135 2.82 7.98 4.86
CA LEU A 135 2.28 6.68 5.27
C LEU A 135 0.91 6.87 5.92
N ILE A 136 -0.09 6.21 5.36
CA ILE A 136 -1.46 6.22 5.91
C ILE A 136 -1.75 4.83 6.48
N ASP A 137 -1.86 4.72 7.81
CA ASP A 137 -2.10 3.46 8.52
C ASP A 137 -1.21 2.31 7.98
N CYS A 138 0.10 2.56 7.94
CA CYS A 138 1.07 1.68 7.31
C CYS A 138 1.12 0.32 8.00
N ALA A 139 1.18 -0.75 7.23
CA ALA A 139 1.20 -2.12 7.73
C ALA A 139 2.41 -2.40 8.63
N GLN A 140 2.15 -2.79 9.89
CA GLN A 140 3.15 -3.15 10.90
C GLN A 140 3.59 -4.61 10.82
N ARG A 141 2.82 -5.44 10.11
CA ARG A 141 3.14 -6.85 9.82
C ARG A 141 3.45 -7.67 11.07
N LEU A 142 2.61 -7.56 12.08
CA LEU A 142 2.78 -8.25 13.37
C LEU A 142 2.94 -9.78 13.27
N MET A 143 2.51 -10.39 12.17
CA MET A 143 2.64 -11.83 11.90
C MET A 143 3.95 -12.21 11.20
N ASP A 144 4.86 -11.27 10.94
CA ASP A 144 6.17 -11.55 10.33
C ASP A 144 7.08 -12.39 11.26
N ASP A 145 7.98 -13.18 10.68
CA ASP A 145 8.94 -14.01 11.43
C ASP A 145 9.90 -13.15 12.28
N LYS A 146 10.23 -11.95 11.82
CA LYS A 146 11.08 -11.01 12.55
C LYS A 146 10.42 -10.46 13.82
N GLN A 147 9.10 -10.63 13.96
CA GLN A 147 8.33 -10.17 15.12
C GLN A 147 7.86 -11.31 16.05
N LEU A 148 8.43 -12.50 15.94
CA LEU A 148 8.05 -13.67 16.77
C LEU A 148 8.10 -13.40 18.27
N ALA A 149 9.08 -12.61 18.73
CA ALA A 149 9.26 -12.28 20.15
C ALA A 149 8.09 -11.45 20.73
N THR A 150 7.31 -10.78 19.89
CA THR A 150 6.15 -9.97 20.31
C THR A 150 4.85 -10.76 20.29
N GLN A 151 4.85 -11.97 19.74
CA GLN A 151 3.66 -12.80 19.57
C GLN A 151 3.39 -13.66 20.82
N PRO A 152 2.12 -14.02 21.09
CA PRO A 152 1.77 -14.95 22.15
C PRO A 152 2.46 -16.32 22.00
N VAL A 153 2.95 -16.91 23.08
CA VAL A 153 3.70 -18.18 23.08
C VAL A 153 2.93 -19.33 22.39
N TRP A 154 1.61 -19.39 22.52
CA TRP A 154 0.80 -20.42 21.86
C TRP A 154 0.84 -20.32 20.33
N MET A 155 1.08 -19.14 19.78
CA MET A 155 1.21 -18.92 18.33
C MET A 155 2.42 -19.67 17.76
N THR A 156 3.51 -19.81 18.50
CA THR A 156 4.72 -20.53 18.06
C THR A 156 4.44 -21.99 17.73
N TRP A 157 3.46 -22.62 18.43
CA TRP A 157 3.06 -24.02 18.21
C TRP A 157 2.13 -24.19 17.00
N ILE A 158 1.22 -23.25 16.79
CA ILE A 158 0.21 -23.34 15.70
C ILE A 158 0.76 -22.81 14.37
N ARG A 159 1.70 -21.87 14.44
CA ARG A 159 2.25 -21.19 13.27
C ARG A 159 2.80 -22.11 12.17
N PRO A 160 3.61 -23.17 12.46
CA PRO A 160 4.08 -24.07 11.43
C PRO A 160 2.94 -24.76 10.67
N LEU A 161 1.89 -25.15 11.37
CA LEU A 161 0.71 -25.73 10.75
C LEU A 161 -0.02 -24.72 9.87
N LEU A 162 -0.24 -23.52 10.37
CA LEU A 162 -0.87 -22.44 9.58
C LEU A 162 -0.06 -22.14 8.32
N LYS A 163 1.27 -22.02 8.42
CA LYS A 163 2.15 -21.81 7.27
C LYS A 163 2.00 -22.95 6.25
N THR A 164 2.02 -24.20 6.70
CA THR A 164 1.85 -25.35 5.80
C THR A 164 0.48 -25.34 5.11
N MET A 165 -0.57 -24.96 5.83
CA MET A 165 -1.93 -24.87 5.27
C MET A 165 -2.05 -23.77 4.19
N VAL A 166 -1.59 -22.55 4.49
CA VAL A 166 -1.74 -21.42 3.54
C VAL A 166 -0.84 -21.55 2.30
N ARG A 167 0.18 -22.39 2.35
CA ARG A 167 1.03 -22.73 1.20
C ARG A 167 0.29 -23.57 0.16
N GLN A 168 -0.71 -24.36 0.57
CA GLN A 168 -1.50 -25.19 -0.35
C GLN A 168 -2.34 -24.31 -1.27
N ARG A 169 -2.04 -24.31 -2.58
CA ARG A 169 -2.71 -23.47 -3.59
C ARG A 169 -4.22 -23.63 -3.58
N TRP A 170 -4.72 -24.86 -3.51
CA TRP A 170 -6.16 -25.10 -3.47
C TRP A 170 -6.84 -24.48 -2.25
N LEU A 171 -6.15 -24.51 -1.09
CA LEU A 171 -6.68 -23.95 0.15
C LEU A 171 -6.65 -22.42 0.14
N SER A 172 -5.54 -21.80 -0.28
CA SER A 172 -5.45 -20.35 -0.43
C SER A 172 -6.48 -19.83 -1.43
N THR A 173 -6.72 -20.55 -2.54
CA THR A 173 -7.78 -20.22 -3.51
C THR A 173 -9.16 -20.34 -2.89
N ALA A 174 -9.43 -21.41 -2.11
CA ALA A 174 -10.71 -21.57 -1.43
C ALA A 174 -10.97 -20.48 -0.38
N LEU A 175 -9.94 -20.13 0.39
CA LEU A 175 -9.99 -19.01 1.36
C LEU A 175 -10.28 -17.68 0.65
N PHE A 176 -9.56 -17.41 -0.44
CA PHE A 176 -9.78 -16.21 -1.25
C PHE A 176 -11.21 -16.14 -1.78
N ARG A 177 -11.71 -17.19 -2.43
CA ARG A 177 -13.08 -17.24 -2.96
C ARG A 177 -14.14 -17.01 -1.88
N ASN A 178 -13.86 -17.45 -0.67
CA ASN A 178 -14.76 -17.20 0.45
C ASN A 178 -14.65 -15.75 0.96
N ALA A 179 -13.43 -15.20 0.99
CA ALA A 179 -13.18 -13.79 1.37
C ALA A 179 -13.72 -12.81 0.32
N ALA A 180 -13.59 -13.13 -0.96
CA ALA A 180 -14.03 -12.34 -2.10
C ALA A 180 -15.55 -12.44 -2.35
N ARG A 181 -16.35 -12.12 -1.33
CA ARG A 181 -17.82 -12.06 -1.41
C ARG A 181 -18.30 -10.69 -0.92
N PRO A 182 -19.24 -10.03 -1.60
CA PRO A 182 -19.70 -8.68 -1.21
C PRO A 182 -20.11 -8.59 0.27
N GLY A 183 -20.76 -9.61 0.81
CA GLY A 183 -21.16 -9.63 2.23
C GLY A 183 -19.96 -9.68 3.19
N LEU A 184 -18.87 -10.38 2.85
CA LEU A 184 -17.67 -10.42 3.67
C LEU A 184 -16.85 -9.14 3.50
N ILE A 185 -16.71 -8.63 2.27
CA ILE A 185 -16.10 -7.32 2.00
C ILE A 185 -16.77 -6.24 2.85
N ARG A 186 -18.12 -6.19 2.83
CA ARG A 186 -18.88 -5.25 3.68
C ARG A 186 -18.59 -5.42 5.18
N ARG A 187 -18.42 -6.66 5.65
CA ARG A 187 -18.09 -6.93 7.05
C ARG A 187 -16.68 -6.45 7.40
N VAL A 188 -15.70 -6.69 6.53
CA VAL A 188 -14.32 -6.20 6.69
C VAL A 188 -14.28 -4.68 6.68
N LEU A 189 -15.00 -4.04 5.74
CA LEU A 189 -15.10 -2.57 5.69
C LEU A 189 -15.69 -1.99 6.98
N LYS A 190 -16.72 -2.63 7.56
CA LYS A 190 -17.28 -2.19 8.86
C LYS A 190 -16.30 -2.28 10.03
N GLN A 191 -15.28 -3.13 9.94
CA GLN A 191 -14.20 -3.16 10.93
C GLN A 191 -13.18 -2.07 10.62
N ALA A 192 -12.79 -1.93 9.35
CA ALA A 192 -11.80 -0.94 8.90
C ALA A 192 -12.27 0.51 9.03
N TYR A 193 -13.59 0.75 9.04
CA TYR A 193 -14.25 2.05 9.07
C TYR A 193 -15.18 2.12 10.30
N PRO A 194 -14.65 2.36 11.50
CA PRO A 194 -15.43 2.34 12.73
C PRO A 194 -16.50 3.44 12.79
N SER A 195 -16.37 4.54 12.02
CA SER A 195 -17.43 5.53 11.89
C SER A 195 -18.60 5.07 11.01
N GLY A 196 -18.37 4.08 10.16
CA GLY A 196 -19.30 3.59 9.17
C GLY A 196 -19.53 4.52 7.97
N GLN A 197 -18.82 5.65 7.91
CA GLN A 197 -18.95 6.59 6.79
C GLN A 197 -18.35 6.03 5.52
N ASN A 198 -18.96 6.41 4.37
CA ASN A 198 -18.47 6.06 3.02
C ASN A 198 -18.48 4.57 2.67
N ILE A 199 -19.04 3.68 3.50
CA ILE A 199 -19.30 2.28 3.14
C ILE A 199 -20.57 2.21 2.30
N ASP A 200 -20.43 2.52 1.03
CA ASP A 200 -21.52 2.46 0.05
C ASP A 200 -21.41 1.24 -0.87
N GLU A 201 -22.45 0.99 -1.65
CA GLU A 201 -22.46 -0.13 -2.60
C GLU A 201 -21.41 0.03 -3.68
N ASN A 202 -21.10 1.27 -4.08
CA ASN A 202 -20.06 1.55 -5.05
C ASN A 202 -18.68 1.10 -4.54
N LEU A 203 -18.31 1.43 -3.30
CA LEU A 203 -17.05 0.95 -2.71
C LEU A 203 -16.97 -0.58 -2.70
N ILE A 204 -18.09 -1.25 -2.32
CA ILE A 204 -18.11 -2.72 -2.29
C ILE A 204 -17.88 -3.27 -3.69
N GLN A 205 -18.51 -2.71 -4.72
CA GLN A 205 -18.32 -3.15 -6.11
C GLN A 205 -16.90 -2.86 -6.61
N LEU A 206 -16.32 -1.71 -6.31
CA LEU A 206 -14.94 -1.34 -6.66
C LEU A 206 -13.92 -2.34 -6.10
N LEU A 207 -14.17 -2.87 -4.90
CA LEU A 207 -13.29 -3.87 -4.28
C LEU A 207 -13.61 -5.29 -4.74
N TYR A 208 -14.88 -5.58 -5.07
CA TYR A 208 -15.32 -6.90 -5.47
C TYR A 208 -14.96 -7.24 -6.93
N GLN A 209 -15.17 -6.33 -7.87
CA GLN A 209 -15.01 -6.59 -9.30
C GLN A 209 -13.61 -7.16 -9.65
N PRO A 210 -12.48 -6.60 -9.17
CA PRO A 210 -11.16 -7.15 -9.49
C PRO A 210 -10.95 -8.58 -8.96
N THR A 211 -11.65 -8.97 -7.90
CA THR A 211 -11.54 -10.33 -7.33
C THR A 211 -12.15 -11.41 -8.23
N GLN A 212 -12.93 -11.02 -9.22
CA GLN A 212 -13.57 -11.94 -10.16
C GLN A 212 -12.71 -12.26 -11.38
N ARG A 213 -11.58 -11.56 -11.53
CA ARG A 213 -10.65 -11.80 -12.65
C ARG A 213 -9.88 -13.12 -12.44
N MET A 214 -9.50 -13.72 -13.57
CA MET A 214 -8.64 -14.90 -13.55
C MET A 214 -7.26 -14.50 -12.96
N GLY A 215 -6.76 -15.29 -12.00
CA GLY A 215 -5.49 -14.97 -11.30
C GLY A 215 -5.66 -14.19 -9.99
N ALA A 216 -6.85 -13.64 -9.69
CA ALA A 216 -7.06 -12.79 -8.49
C ALA A 216 -6.67 -13.46 -7.16
N SER A 217 -6.72 -14.79 -7.07
CA SER A 217 -6.29 -15.54 -5.88
C SER A 217 -4.75 -15.63 -5.75
N GLU A 218 -3.98 -15.31 -6.80
CA GLU A 218 -2.54 -15.54 -6.81
C GLU A 218 -1.80 -14.48 -5.97
N ALA A 219 -2.13 -13.19 -6.12
CA ALA A 219 -1.60 -12.15 -5.25
C ALA A 219 -1.99 -12.37 -3.78
N PHE A 220 -3.23 -12.84 -3.52
CA PHE A 220 -3.64 -13.25 -2.18
C PHE A 220 -2.76 -14.39 -1.65
N ARG A 221 -2.51 -15.43 -2.45
CA ARG A 221 -1.63 -16.54 -2.08
C ARG A 221 -0.22 -16.06 -1.76
N GLY A 222 0.34 -15.22 -2.61
CA GLY A 222 1.64 -14.61 -2.37
C GLY A 222 1.66 -13.85 -1.04
N PHE A 223 0.71 -12.94 -0.85
CA PHE A 223 0.65 -12.08 0.33
C PHE A 223 0.50 -12.84 1.65
N ILE A 224 -0.41 -13.81 1.76
CA ILE A 224 -0.60 -14.58 3.01
C ILE A 224 0.60 -15.49 3.34
N ASN A 225 1.54 -15.66 2.41
CA ASN A 225 2.78 -16.40 2.60
C ASN A 225 4.01 -15.49 2.82
N LEU A 226 3.84 -14.17 2.90
CA LEU A 226 4.91 -13.23 3.25
C LEU A 226 5.19 -13.25 4.76
N PHE A 227 5.86 -14.29 5.24
CA PHE A 227 6.22 -14.44 6.65
C PHE A 227 7.59 -13.87 7.01
N ASP A 228 8.44 -13.61 6.02
CA ASP A 228 9.77 -13.02 6.16
C ASP A 228 10.03 -12.09 4.98
N ASP A 229 9.60 -10.84 5.14
CA ASP A 229 9.75 -9.78 4.14
C ASP A 229 10.08 -8.46 4.85
N HIS A 230 10.08 -7.34 4.12
CA HIS A 230 10.41 -6.03 4.67
C HIS A 230 9.41 -5.59 5.75
N LEU A 231 9.96 -4.98 6.80
CA LEU A 231 9.21 -4.26 7.83
C LEU A 231 9.40 -2.75 7.65
N ALA A 232 8.34 -1.97 7.84
CA ALA A 232 8.39 -0.52 7.68
C ALA A 232 9.50 0.15 8.52
N PRO A 233 9.70 -0.19 9.82
CA PRO A 233 10.77 0.40 10.62
C PRO A 233 12.18 0.11 10.08
N ASP A 234 12.41 -1.07 9.48
CA ASP A 234 13.73 -1.44 8.95
C ASP A 234 14.06 -0.65 7.67
N LEU A 235 13.05 -0.41 6.83
CA LEU A 235 13.16 0.45 5.65
C LEU A 235 13.39 1.91 6.07
N MET A 236 12.61 2.42 7.01
CA MET A 236 12.72 3.80 7.49
C MET A 236 14.09 4.11 8.14
N ARG A 237 14.76 3.14 8.77
CA ARG A 237 16.11 3.34 9.32
C ARG A 237 17.16 3.60 8.25
N GLN A 238 16.92 3.17 7.02
CA GLN A 238 17.83 3.31 5.87
C GLN A 238 17.47 4.52 5.01
N LEU A 239 16.29 5.12 5.25
CA LEU A 239 15.78 6.21 4.43
C LEU A 239 16.29 7.56 4.91
N GLU A 240 16.84 8.34 4.01
CA GLU A 240 17.29 9.73 4.26
C GLU A 240 16.20 10.77 3.95
N LEU A 241 15.13 10.35 3.25
CA LEU A 241 14.02 11.20 2.87
C LEU A 241 13.02 11.37 4.04
N PRO A 242 12.34 12.52 4.12
CA PRO A 242 11.35 12.75 5.16
C PRO A 242 10.11 11.86 4.98
N VAL A 243 9.62 11.34 6.10
CA VAL A 243 8.41 10.53 6.19
C VAL A 243 7.40 11.22 7.09
N ASP A 244 6.16 11.37 6.64
CA ASP A 244 5.04 11.82 7.45
C ASP A 244 4.04 10.69 7.65
N LEU A 245 3.47 10.63 8.84
CA LEU A 245 2.49 9.61 9.21
C LEU A 245 1.10 10.23 9.34
N ILE A 246 0.09 9.60 8.76
CA ILE A 246 -1.33 9.87 8.97
C ILE A 246 -1.96 8.59 9.51
N TRP A 247 -2.66 8.67 10.62
CA TRP A 247 -3.16 7.46 11.29
C TRP A 247 -4.58 7.63 11.79
N GLY A 248 -5.42 6.62 11.54
CA GLY A 248 -6.74 6.55 12.15
C GLY A 248 -6.65 6.24 13.64
N GLU A 249 -7.29 7.05 14.49
CA GLU A 249 -7.30 6.86 15.95
C GLU A 249 -7.78 5.48 16.38
N ARG A 250 -8.72 4.91 15.60
CA ARG A 250 -9.40 3.66 15.90
C ARG A 250 -9.04 2.53 14.92
N ASP A 251 -7.85 2.58 14.33
CA ASP A 251 -7.41 1.50 13.45
C ASP A 251 -7.40 0.17 14.21
N PRO A 252 -8.21 -0.83 13.80
CA PRO A 252 -8.33 -2.09 14.49
C PRO A 252 -7.17 -3.05 14.20
N TRP A 253 -6.35 -2.76 13.18
CA TRP A 253 -5.31 -3.68 12.69
C TRP A 253 -3.91 -3.16 12.94
N GLU A 254 -3.69 -1.86 12.76
CA GLU A 254 -2.39 -1.23 12.90
C GLU A 254 -2.40 -0.25 14.08
N PRO A 255 -2.04 -0.70 15.28
CA PRO A 255 -2.14 0.10 16.51
C PRO A 255 -1.40 1.44 16.42
N LEU A 256 -2.08 2.54 16.69
CA LEU A 256 -1.55 3.91 16.69
C LEU A 256 -0.28 4.05 17.54
N ARG A 257 -0.18 3.31 18.65
CA ARG A 257 1.00 3.36 19.53
C ARG A 257 2.31 3.02 18.82
N GLU A 258 2.28 2.19 17.78
CA GLU A 258 3.49 1.86 17.01
C GLU A 258 3.89 3.03 16.11
N ALA A 259 2.92 3.72 15.50
CA ALA A 259 3.20 4.96 14.75
C ALA A 259 3.79 6.04 15.66
N GLN A 260 3.31 6.15 16.91
CA GLN A 260 3.89 7.03 17.93
C GLN A 260 5.34 6.67 18.25
N ARG A 261 5.63 5.37 18.43
CA ARG A 261 7.01 4.89 18.63
C ARG A 261 7.92 5.18 17.44
N TRP A 262 7.41 5.03 16.21
CA TRP A 262 8.17 5.37 15.01
C TRP A 262 8.51 6.86 14.98
N CYS A 263 7.55 7.71 15.32
CA CYS A 263 7.77 9.16 15.41
C CYS A 263 8.83 9.53 16.47
N GLU A 264 8.90 8.78 17.58
CA GLU A 264 9.85 9.02 18.67
C GLU A 264 11.26 8.46 18.38
N SER A 265 11.37 7.38 17.57
CA SER A 265 12.58 6.58 17.46
C SER A 265 13.27 6.61 16.07
N LEU A 266 12.60 7.10 15.04
CA LEU A 266 13.09 7.08 13.66
C LEU A 266 13.33 8.52 13.16
N ASN A 267 14.56 8.84 12.83
CA ASN A 267 14.97 10.19 12.45
C ASN A 267 14.31 10.71 11.16
N CYS A 268 13.95 9.83 10.24
CA CYS A 268 13.28 10.22 9.00
C CYS A 268 11.80 10.61 9.22
N VAL A 269 11.19 10.20 10.35
CA VAL A 269 9.78 10.51 10.64
C VAL A 269 9.66 11.96 11.13
N ARG A 270 9.05 12.80 10.31
CA ARG A 270 8.92 14.24 10.53
C ARG A 270 7.69 14.60 11.36
N SER A 271 6.58 13.93 11.12
CA SER A 271 5.31 14.21 11.78
C SER A 271 4.39 12.99 11.88
N LEU A 272 3.45 13.05 12.84
CA LEU A 272 2.33 12.13 12.98
C LEU A 272 1.03 12.93 13.14
N ALA A 273 0.11 12.79 12.20
CA ALA A 273 -1.23 13.32 12.28
C ALA A 273 -2.23 12.20 12.59
N VAL A 274 -3.01 12.36 13.65
CA VAL A 274 -4.04 11.41 14.04
C VAL A 274 -5.40 11.91 13.57
N ILE A 275 -6.18 11.04 12.90
CA ILE A 275 -7.53 11.35 12.44
C ILE A 275 -8.54 10.82 13.47
N PRO A 276 -9.21 11.71 14.22
CA PRO A 276 -10.11 11.32 15.30
C PRO A 276 -11.27 10.46 14.78
N GLY A 277 -11.52 9.34 15.44
CA GLY A 277 -12.63 8.45 15.16
C GLY A 277 -12.51 7.61 13.89
N ALA A 278 -11.51 7.85 13.02
CA ALA A 278 -11.28 7.07 11.82
C ALA A 278 -10.51 5.77 12.10
N GLY A 279 -10.70 4.79 11.23
CA GLY A 279 -10.01 3.50 11.27
C GLY A 279 -8.89 3.37 10.26
N HIS A 280 -8.76 2.17 9.67
CA HIS A 280 -7.63 1.75 8.82
C HIS A 280 -7.55 2.46 7.46
N CYS A 281 -8.64 3.03 6.99
CA CYS A 281 -8.67 3.72 5.69
C CYS A 281 -9.14 5.17 5.83
N PRO A 282 -8.47 6.01 6.64
CA PRO A 282 -8.92 7.38 6.90
C PRO A 282 -8.98 8.24 5.63
N HIS A 283 -8.22 7.89 4.60
CA HIS A 283 -8.22 8.56 3.31
C HIS A 283 -9.57 8.44 2.58
N ASP A 284 -10.32 7.36 2.79
CA ASP A 284 -11.67 7.15 2.24
C ASP A 284 -12.75 7.37 3.30
N GLU A 285 -12.51 7.07 4.58
CA GLU A 285 -13.46 7.26 5.68
C GLU A 285 -13.64 8.73 6.08
N ALA A 286 -12.56 9.51 6.14
CA ALA A 286 -12.53 10.92 6.53
C ALA A 286 -11.75 11.78 5.51
N PRO A 287 -12.13 11.76 4.22
CA PRO A 287 -11.31 12.28 3.13
C PRO A 287 -10.98 13.77 3.24
N SER A 288 -11.89 14.58 3.77
CA SER A 288 -11.66 16.02 3.93
C SER A 288 -10.48 16.33 4.86
N GLN A 289 -10.33 15.57 5.95
CA GLN A 289 -9.22 15.73 6.90
C GLN A 289 -7.91 15.29 6.28
N VAL A 290 -7.90 14.10 5.66
CA VAL A 290 -6.69 13.55 5.02
C VAL A 290 -6.26 14.41 3.83
N ASN A 291 -7.18 14.85 2.97
CA ASN A 291 -6.87 15.73 1.85
C ASN A 291 -6.26 17.06 2.31
N SER A 292 -6.76 17.64 3.40
CA SER A 292 -6.18 18.87 3.97
C SER A 292 -4.73 18.68 4.42
N LEU A 293 -4.40 17.52 5.02
CA LEU A 293 -3.04 17.18 5.42
C LEU A 293 -2.13 16.94 4.20
N LEU A 294 -2.60 16.19 3.21
CA LEU A 294 -1.85 15.92 1.98
C LEU A 294 -1.57 17.19 1.18
N LEU A 295 -2.56 18.10 1.06
CA LEU A 295 -2.38 19.38 0.40
C LEU A 295 -1.40 20.29 1.16
N LYS A 296 -1.46 20.29 2.50
CA LYS A 296 -0.48 21.01 3.33
C LYS A 296 0.92 20.47 3.13
N HIS A 297 1.08 19.14 3.12
CA HIS A 297 2.36 18.48 2.85
C HIS A 297 2.90 18.86 1.48
N LEU A 298 2.06 18.78 0.44
CA LEU A 298 2.43 19.16 -0.93
C LEU A 298 2.92 20.62 -1.01
N ASN A 299 2.25 21.55 -0.36
CA ASN A 299 2.65 22.96 -0.33
C ASN A 299 4.00 23.17 0.38
N CYS A 300 4.34 22.38 1.39
CA CYS A 300 5.65 22.41 2.02
C CYS A 300 6.78 21.97 1.08
N GLU A 301 6.51 20.97 0.24
CA GLU A 301 7.48 20.46 -0.75
C GLU A 301 7.65 21.40 -1.95
N TYR A 302 6.73 22.34 -2.19
CA TYR A 302 6.87 23.38 -3.22
C TYR A 302 7.73 24.55 -2.79
N SER A 303 7.87 24.79 -1.49
CA SER A 303 8.70 25.89 -1.00
C SER A 303 10.16 25.46 -1.14
N PRO A 304 10.99 26.16 -1.95
CA PRO A 304 12.42 25.89 -1.95
C PRO A 304 12.92 26.12 -0.51
N THR A 305 13.64 25.14 0.02
CA THR A 305 14.40 25.32 1.27
C THR A 305 15.27 26.57 1.12
N ALA A 306 14.93 27.60 1.90
CA ALA A 306 15.68 28.84 1.95
C ALA A 306 17.10 28.61 2.54
#